data_6a23d2f5fcb9a27c7155c14be9a4fa6f
#
_entry.id   6a23d2f5fcb9a27c7155c14be9a4fa6f
#
_cell.length_a   1.000
_cell.length_b   1.000
_cell.length_c   1.000
_cell.angle_alpha   90.00
_cell.angle_beta   90.00
_cell.angle_gamma   90.00
#
_symmetry.space_group_name_H-M   'P 1'
#
loop_
_entity.id
_entity.type
_entity.pdbx_description
1 polymer ?
#
loop_
_entity_poly.entity_id
_entity_poly.type
_entity_poly.pdbx_seq_one_letter_code
_entity_poly.pdbx_strand_id
1 'polypeptide(L)'
;MVAVTETISSNASTASLQVVGHFNLSISGTWSATVTVQRSWDNSTWFDTDTFTSNYEGVGFDAEEVYYRATVSGYASGSVVIRISDNRDFGSKDVFVA
;
A
#
# COMPACT_ATOMS: atom_id res chain seq x y z
N MET A 1 -5.30 13.91 -2.93
CA MET A 1 -5.16 12.46 -2.72
C MET A 1 -3.86 11.98 -3.35
N VAL A 2 -3.15 11.14 -2.66
CA VAL A 2 -1.95 10.49 -3.19
C VAL A 2 -2.19 8.98 -3.23
N ALA A 3 -1.64 8.32 -4.22
CA ALA A 3 -1.87 6.90 -4.39
C ALA A 3 -0.71 6.24 -5.12
N VAL A 4 -0.49 4.96 -4.78
CA VAL A 4 0.33 4.03 -5.54
C VAL A 4 -0.59 2.93 -6.02
N THR A 5 -0.60 2.68 -7.32
CA THR A 5 -1.36 1.59 -7.93
C THR A 5 -0.43 0.83 -8.86
N GLU A 6 -0.27 -0.46 -8.60
CA GLU A 6 0.61 -1.30 -9.43
C GLU A 6 -0.01 -2.66 -9.67
N THR A 7 0.26 -3.19 -10.86
CA THR A 7 -0.09 -4.56 -11.24
C THR A 7 1.19 -5.37 -11.20
N ILE A 8 1.21 -6.42 -10.36
CA ILE A 8 2.40 -7.22 -10.11
C ILE A 8 2.15 -8.66 -10.56
N SER A 9 3.04 -9.18 -11.40
CA SER A 9 2.98 -10.54 -11.96
C SER A 9 4.29 -11.29 -11.71
N SER A 10 4.92 -11.04 -10.59
CA SER A 10 6.16 -11.69 -10.16
C SER A 10 6.38 -11.42 -8.68
N ASN A 11 7.42 -12.00 -8.10
CA ASN A 11 7.85 -11.60 -6.76
C ASN A 11 8.45 -10.21 -6.86
N ALA A 12 7.78 -9.22 -6.30
CA ALA A 12 8.21 -7.83 -6.39
C ALA A 12 7.46 -6.99 -5.34
N SER A 13 7.93 -5.77 -5.13
CA SER A 13 7.28 -4.83 -4.22
C SER A 13 6.74 -3.64 -4.99
N THR A 14 5.66 -3.04 -4.49
CA THR A 14 5.18 -1.76 -5.00
C THR A 14 6.17 -0.65 -4.62
N ALA A 15 6.03 0.49 -5.25
CA ALA A 15 6.63 1.72 -4.74
C ALA A 15 6.04 2.01 -3.37
N SER A 16 6.77 2.76 -2.55
CA SER A 16 6.29 3.16 -1.24
C SER A 16 5.44 4.43 -1.34
N LEU A 17 4.54 4.59 -0.38
CA LEU A 17 3.71 5.78 -0.24
C LEU A 17 3.79 6.27 1.20
N GLN A 18 4.03 7.56 1.37
CA GLN A 18 3.99 8.17 2.69
C GLN A 18 2.54 8.45 3.07
N VAL A 19 2.13 7.97 4.24
CA VAL A 19 0.75 8.10 4.73
C VAL A 19 0.75 8.63 6.16
N VAL A 20 -0.36 9.26 6.53
CA VAL A 20 -0.66 9.64 7.91
C VAL A 20 -2.17 9.61 8.09
N GLY A 21 -2.65 9.14 9.24
CA GLY A 21 -4.07 8.99 9.49
C GLY A 21 -4.64 7.77 8.77
N HIS A 22 -5.88 7.89 8.31
CA HIS A 22 -6.53 6.81 7.58
C HIS A 22 -6.05 6.73 6.13
N PHE A 23 -5.82 5.53 5.67
CA PHE A 23 -5.47 5.28 4.27
C PHE A 23 -6.19 4.02 3.79
N ASN A 24 -6.27 3.83 2.48
CA ASN A 24 -6.99 2.72 1.87
C ASN A 24 -6.02 1.71 1.29
N LEU A 25 -6.40 0.44 1.39
CA LEU A 25 -5.69 -0.67 0.76
C LEU A 25 -6.67 -1.47 -0.09
N SER A 26 -6.34 -1.66 -1.35
CA SER A 26 -7.10 -2.49 -2.28
C SER A 26 -6.17 -3.52 -2.89
N ILE A 27 -6.57 -4.79 -2.82
CA ILE A 27 -5.89 -5.91 -3.45
C ILE A 27 -6.92 -6.62 -4.30
N SER A 28 -6.72 -6.66 -5.60
CA SER A 28 -7.69 -7.19 -6.54
C SER A 28 -7.00 -8.00 -7.65
N GLY A 29 -7.80 -8.52 -8.56
CA GLY A 29 -7.32 -9.32 -9.68
C GLY A 29 -7.49 -10.81 -9.43
N THR A 30 -6.90 -11.61 -10.32
CA THR A 30 -6.88 -13.07 -10.23
C THR A 30 -5.43 -13.51 -10.11
N TRP A 31 -5.08 -14.13 -9.01
CA TRP A 31 -3.69 -14.39 -8.69
C TRP A 31 -3.53 -15.51 -7.66
N SER A 32 -2.33 -16.07 -7.60
CA SER A 32 -1.91 -17.01 -6.57
C SER A 32 -0.53 -16.59 -6.07
N ALA A 33 -0.49 -16.06 -4.86
CA ALA A 33 0.73 -15.52 -4.25
C ALA A 33 0.44 -15.15 -2.79
N THR A 34 1.42 -14.54 -2.14
CA THR A 34 1.25 -13.93 -0.82
C THR A 34 1.55 -12.44 -0.95
N VAL A 35 0.64 -11.61 -0.48
CA VAL A 35 0.85 -10.15 -0.44
C VAL A 35 1.08 -9.75 1.01
N THR A 36 2.22 -9.15 1.29
CA THR A 36 2.57 -8.66 2.63
C THR A 36 2.62 -7.14 2.61
N VAL A 37 1.83 -6.51 3.45
CA VAL A 37 1.88 -5.06 3.64
C VAL A 37 2.98 -4.75 4.62
N GLN A 38 3.84 -3.80 4.27
CA GLN A 38 5.00 -3.43 5.06
C GLN A 38 5.00 -1.95 5.39
N ARG A 39 5.57 -1.64 6.53
CA ARG A 39 5.63 -0.30 7.12
C ARG A 39 7.09 0.08 7.37
N SER A 40 7.43 1.35 7.15
CA SER A 40 8.78 1.83 7.39
C SER A 40 8.75 3.25 7.95
N TRP A 41 9.63 3.52 8.90
CA TRP A 41 9.84 4.87 9.43
C TRP A 41 10.72 5.72 8.51
N ASP A 42 11.68 5.09 7.82
CA ASP A 42 12.74 5.78 7.08
C ASP A 42 12.73 5.46 5.58
N ASN A 43 11.73 4.72 5.11
CA ASN A 43 11.61 4.27 3.71
C ASN A 43 12.77 3.35 3.29
N SER A 44 13.41 2.70 4.24
CA SER A 44 14.57 1.85 4.00
C SER A 44 14.49 0.53 4.77
N THR A 45 14.10 0.57 6.03
CA THR A 45 13.93 -0.60 6.87
C THR A 45 12.44 -0.92 6.98
N TRP A 46 12.05 -2.13 6.57
CA TRP A 46 10.64 -2.51 6.43
C TRP A 46 10.24 -3.55 7.46
N PHE A 47 9.03 -3.39 7.98
CA PHE A 47 8.42 -4.31 8.94
C PHE A 47 7.09 -4.80 8.39
N ASP A 48 6.84 -6.11 8.49
CA ASP A 48 5.58 -6.70 8.05
C ASP A 48 4.46 -6.30 9.02
N THR A 49 3.31 -5.88 8.46
CA THR A 49 2.14 -5.54 9.25
C THR A 49 1.00 -6.52 9.03
N ASP A 50 0.70 -6.85 7.79
CA ASP A 50 -0.40 -7.73 7.43
C ASP A 50 -0.02 -8.59 6.23
N THR A 51 -0.66 -9.77 6.13
CA THR A 51 -0.43 -10.71 5.04
C THR A 51 -1.76 -11.17 4.48
N PHE A 52 -1.86 -11.20 3.14
CA PHE A 52 -3.08 -11.57 2.42
C PHE A 52 -2.77 -12.62 1.36
N THR A 53 -3.68 -13.58 1.21
CA THR A 53 -3.60 -14.61 0.16
C THR A 53 -4.82 -14.55 -0.76
N SER A 54 -5.68 -13.56 -0.60
CA SER A 54 -6.86 -13.33 -1.42
C SER A 54 -7.12 -11.83 -1.53
N ASN A 55 -8.07 -11.45 -2.39
CA ASN A 55 -8.43 -10.05 -2.56
C ASN A 55 -8.93 -9.44 -1.26
N TYR A 56 -8.64 -8.16 -1.08
CA TYR A 56 -8.98 -7.44 0.14
C TYR A 56 -9.25 -5.97 -0.16
N GLU A 57 -10.27 -5.44 0.50
CA GLU A 57 -10.59 -4.02 0.47
C GLU A 57 -10.74 -3.55 1.91
N GLY A 58 -9.94 -2.57 2.30
CA GLY A 58 -10.00 -2.11 3.68
C GLY A 58 -9.31 -0.79 3.92
N VAL A 59 -9.31 -0.41 5.17
CA VAL A 59 -8.76 0.87 5.64
C VAL A 59 -7.69 0.57 6.67
N GLY A 60 -6.56 1.27 6.53
CA GLY A 60 -5.51 1.27 7.53
C GLY A 60 -5.49 2.58 8.29
N PHE A 61 -4.74 2.62 9.37
CA PHE A 61 -4.55 3.84 10.15
C PHE A 61 -3.15 3.87 10.72
N ASP A 62 -2.50 5.02 10.61
CA ASP A 62 -1.25 5.28 11.30
C ASP A 62 -1.28 6.68 11.90
N ALA A 63 -0.96 6.78 13.18
CA ALA A 63 -0.99 8.04 13.90
C ALA A 63 0.15 8.98 13.51
N GLU A 64 1.20 8.43 12.91
CA GLU A 64 2.38 9.19 12.51
C GLU A 64 2.64 9.06 11.01
N GLU A 65 3.40 9.99 10.48
CA GLU A 65 3.77 9.98 9.08
C GLU A 65 4.80 8.88 8.83
N VAL A 66 4.41 7.85 8.10
CA VAL A 66 5.23 6.67 7.82
C VAL A 66 5.07 6.26 6.36
N TYR A 67 5.91 5.33 5.92
CA TYR A 67 5.85 4.78 4.57
C TYR A 67 5.20 3.40 4.61
N TYR A 68 4.37 3.12 3.60
CA TYR A 68 3.77 1.80 3.38
C TYR A 68 4.06 1.32 1.98
N ARG A 69 4.20 0.02 1.83
CA ARG A 69 4.27 -0.65 0.54
C ARG A 69 3.70 -2.05 0.67
N ALA A 70 3.46 -2.72 -0.44
CA ALA A 70 3.09 -4.13 -0.45
C ALA A 70 4.13 -4.90 -1.23
N THR A 71 4.44 -6.11 -0.76
CA THR A 71 5.38 -6.98 -1.42
C THR A 71 4.69 -8.30 -1.79
N VAL A 72 4.93 -8.78 -3.00
CA VAL A 72 4.40 -10.05 -3.49
C VAL A 72 5.49 -11.09 -3.37
N SER A 73 5.19 -12.20 -2.71
CA SER A 73 6.10 -13.33 -2.55
C SER A 73 5.35 -14.62 -2.82
N GLY A 74 6.09 -15.73 -3.00
CA GLY A 74 5.49 -17.02 -3.31
C GLY A 74 4.62 -16.98 -4.56
N TYR A 75 4.97 -16.13 -5.51
CA TYR A 75 4.19 -15.94 -6.73
C TYR A 75 4.13 -17.23 -7.53
N ALA A 76 2.91 -17.63 -7.89
CA ALA A 76 2.67 -18.83 -8.71
C ALA A 76 2.02 -18.46 -10.04
N SER A 77 1.02 -17.56 -10.04
CA SER A 77 0.31 -17.23 -11.27
C SER A 77 -0.52 -15.95 -11.13
N GLY A 78 -0.92 -15.40 -12.26
CA GLY A 78 -1.89 -14.33 -12.34
C GLY A 78 -1.29 -12.94 -12.20
N SER A 79 -2.15 -11.97 -11.90
CA SER A 79 -1.76 -10.58 -11.70
C SER A 79 -2.46 -10.03 -10.47
N VAL A 80 -1.68 -9.44 -9.58
CA VAL A 80 -2.17 -8.77 -8.37
C VAL A 80 -2.21 -7.28 -8.65
N VAL A 81 -3.37 -6.66 -8.47
CA VAL A 81 -3.49 -5.20 -8.55
C VAL A 81 -3.53 -4.67 -7.12
N ILE A 82 -2.54 -3.88 -6.76
CA ILE A 82 -2.41 -3.33 -5.41
C ILE A 82 -2.51 -1.82 -5.49
N ARG A 83 -3.41 -1.26 -4.68
CA ARG A 83 -3.56 0.19 -4.57
C ARG A 83 -3.53 0.58 -3.11
N ILE A 84 -2.62 1.50 -2.78
CA ILE A 84 -2.55 2.15 -1.48
C ILE A 84 -2.78 3.64 -1.72
N SER A 85 -3.73 4.23 -0.99
CA SER A 85 -4.03 5.64 -1.20
C SER A 85 -4.29 6.35 0.12
N ASP A 86 -3.85 7.59 0.17
CA ASP A 86 -4.04 8.48 1.30
C ASP A 86 -4.85 9.67 0.82
N ASN A 87 -5.78 10.13 1.64
CA ASN A 87 -6.65 11.23 1.27
C ASN A 87 -5.95 12.60 1.34
N ARG A 88 -4.69 12.64 1.71
CA ARG A 88 -3.94 13.90 1.71
C ARG A 88 -3.77 14.43 0.31
N ASP A 89 -3.72 15.74 0.23
CA ASP A 89 -3.49 16.43 -1.04
C ASP A 89 -2.35 17.42 -0.85
N PHE A 90 -1.17 17.03 -1.32
CA PHE A 90 0.02 17.87 -1.19
C PHE A 90 -0.04 19.13 -2.03
N GLY A 91 -0.90 19.18 -3.02
CA GLY A 91 -1.06 20.32 -3.89
C GLY A 91 -1.96 21.40 -3.30
N SER A 92 -2.67 21.07 -2.26
CA SER A 92 -3.66 21.92 -1.64
C SER A 92 -3.14 22.43 -0.31
N LYS A 93 -3.24 23.54 0.05
CA LYS A 93 -2.69 23.91 1.26
C LYS A 93 -3.59 24.65 2.10
N ASP A 94 -4.12 24.30 1.71
CA ASP A 94 -4.76 24.74 2.01
C ASP A 94 -5.44 24.74 2.61
N VAL A 95 -5.55 24.81 2.80
CA VAL A 95 -6.14 24.69 3.27
C VAL A 95 -6.55 25.01 3.96
N PHE A 96 -6.47 25.35 4.13
CA PHE A 96 -6.75 25.52 4.78
C PHE A 96 -7.34 25.94 5.13
N VAL A 97 -7.40 25.98 5.03
CA VAL A 97 -7.86 26.23 5.29
C VAL A 97 -8.39 26.43 5.62
N ALA A 98 -8.36 26.54 5.65
CA ALA A 98 -8.78 26.66 5.89
C ALA A 98 -8.97 26.73 6.07
#